data_40a3d9edae6d3e30bc34384f5fae1054
#
_entry.id   40a3d9edae6d3e30bc34384f5fae1054
#
_cell.length_a   1.000
_cell.length_b   1.000
_cell.length_c   1.000
_cell.angle_alpha   90.00
_cell.angle_beta   90.00
_cell.angle_gamma   90.00
#
_symmetry.space_group_name_H-M   'P 1'
#
loop_
_entity.id
_entity.type
_entity.pdbx_description
1 polymer ?
#
loop_
_entity_poly.entity_id
_entity_poly.type
_entity_poly.pdbx_seq_one_letter_code
_entity_poly.pdbx_strand_id
1 'polypeptide(L)'
;MRLFMMFCVMLLLAGCDTRTSVERAQEAGVLIVGNNAEPQSFDPHIATSVSDFKMINAVMEGLLRGDSRDDAVFHPAVAETWTHSPEADKWRFSLRKDAVWSDGVPVTAHDFVYAYHRLLHPGFGGRYADMLYPLKNAEAYNRNRRSLLLCGPGSRLAGKEGLEERVLAR
;
A
#
# COMPACT_ATOMS: atom_id res chain seq x y z
N MET A 1 -12.58 1.15 -66.57
CA MET A 1 -12.88 2.29 -65.68
C MET A 1 -13.88 1.91 -64.57
N ARG A 2 -15.04 1.29 -64.90
CA ARG A 2 -16.05 0.87 -63.89
C ARG A 2 -15.55 -0.19 -62.88
N LEU A 3 -14.75 -1.16 -63.32
CA LEU A 3 -14.19 -2.22 -62.47
C LEU A 3 -13.15 -1.66 -61.47
N PHE A 4 -12.33 -0.72 -61.91
CA PHE A 4 -11.36 -0.03 -61.06
C PHE A 4 -12.01 0.83 -59.99
N MET A 5 -13.12 1.53 -60.36
CA MET A 5 -13.93 2.33 -59.44
C MET A 5 -14.61 1.46 -58.38
N MET A 6 -15.15 0.28 -58.75
CA MET A 6 -15.71 -0.69 -57.80
C MET A 6 -14.62 -1.22 -56.82
N PHE A 7 -13.41 -1.49 -57.28
CA PHE A 7 -12.31 -1.97 -56.46
C PHE A 7 -11.84 -0.89 -55.48
N CYS A 8 -11.77 0.40 -55.89
CA CYS A 8 -11.47 1.50 -54.97
C CYS A 8 -12.56 1.71 -53.92
N VAL A 9 -13.87 1.57 -54.26
CA VAL A 9 -14.95 1.66 -53.30
C VAL A 9 -14.92 0.50 -52.30
N MET A 10 -14.53 -0.70 -52.73
CA MET A 10 -14.39 -1.88 -51.85
C MET A 10 -13.22 -1.75 -50.89
N LEU A 11 -12.12 -1.10 -51.30
CA LEU A 11 -10.99 -0.76 -50.44
C LEU A 11 -11.31 0.32 -49.38
N LEU A 12 -12.21 1.24 -49.68
CA LEU A 12 -12.67 2.27 -48.73
C LEU A 12 -13.64 1.72 -47.69
N LEU A 13 -14.24 0.56 -47.94
CA LEU A 13 -15.08 -0.18 -46.98
C LEU A 13 -14.32 -1.15 -46.08
N ALA A 14 -13.00 -1.35 -46.31
CA ALA A 14 -12.12 -2.07 -45.39
C ALA A 14 -11.94 -1.22 -44.13
N GLY A 15 -12.94 -1.31 -43.28
CA GLY A 15 -13.27 -0.41 -42.21
C GLY A 15 -12.15 -0.20 -41.20
N CYS A 16 -12.03 1.00 -40.75
CA CYS A 16 -11.37 1.32 -39.49
C CYS A 16 -11.97 0.43 -38.38
N ASP A 17 -11.12 -0.21 -37.61
CA ASP A 17 -11.56 -0.84 -36.37
C ASP A 17 -12.15 0.26 -35.47
N THR A 18 -13.48 0.31 -35.40
CA THR A 18 -14.22 1.32 -34.63
C THR A 18 -14.25 0.99 -33.13
N ARG A 19 -13.63 -0.13 -32.73
CA ARG A 19 -13.60 -0.53 -31.33
C ARG A 19 -12.81 0.46 -30.47
N THR A 20 -13.38 0.80 -29.35
CA THR A 20 -12.74 1.67 -28.34
C THR A 20 -11.54 0.94 -27.69
N SER A 21 -10.66 1.70 -27.05
CA SER A 21 -9.58 1.12 -26.26
C SER A 21 -10.08 0.20 -25.15
N VAL A 22 -11.26 0.51 -24.59
CA VAL A 22 -11.90 -0.29 -23.51
C VAL A 22 -12.39 -1.64 -24.07
N GLU A 23 -13.05 -1.66 -25.21
CA GLU A 23 -13.53 -2.91 -25.85
C GLU A 23 -12.36 -3.83 -26.22
N ARG A 24 -11.30 -3.28 -26.78
CA ARG A 24 -10.06 -4.05 -27.07
C ARG A 24 -9.39 -4.61 -25.82
N ALA A 25 -9.36 -3.81 -24.74
CA ALA A 25 -8.82 -4.23 -23.45
C ALA A 25 -9.66 -5.34 -22.82
N GLN A 26 -11.00 -5.25 -22.91
CA GLN A 26 -11.91 -6.27 -22.40
C GLN A 26 -11.71 -7.60 -23.12
N GLU A 27 -11.58 -7.61 -24.45
CA GLU A 27 -11.27 -8.84 -25.23
C GLU A 27 -9.90 -9.43 -24.86
N ALA A 28 -8.93 -8.59 -24.50
CA ALA A 28 -7.60 -8.99 -24.05
C ALA A 28 -7.54 -9.38 -22.56
N GLY A 29 -8.66 -9.34 -21.83
CA GLY A 29 -8.69 -9.58 -20.38
C GLY A 29 -7.98 -8.49 -19.57
N VAL A 30 -7.86 -7.27 -20.08
CA VAL A 30 -7.18 -6.13 -19.45
C VAL A 30 -8.20 -5.15 -18.89
N LEU A 31 -8.09 -4.81 -17.60
CA LEU A 31 -8.87 -3.78 -16.95
C LEU A 31 -8.19 -2.41 -17.11
N ILE A 32 -8.85 -1.46 -17.77
CA ILE A 32 -8.39 -0.07 -17.82
C ILE A 32 -9.00 0.71 -16.65
N VAL A 33 -8.15 1.24 -15.79
CA VAL A 33 -8.55 2.02 -14.62
C VAL A 33 -8.13 3.48 -14.79
N GLY A 34 -9.11 4.40 -14.78
CA GLY A 34 -8.83 5.83 -14.78
C GLY A 34 -8.35 6.32 -13.41
N ASN A 35 -7.24 7.04 -13.35
CA ASN A 35 -6.67 7.56 -12.10
C ASN A 35 -6.85 9.08 -11.91
N ASN A 36 -7.62 9.76 -12.75
CA ASN A 36 -7.90 11.19 -12.75
C ASN A 36 -6.67 12.11 -12.89
N ALA A 37 -5.57 11.80 -12.20
CA ALA A 37 -4.32 12.57 -12.25
C ALA A 37 -3.11 11.64 -12.10
N GLU A 38 -1.96 12.10 -12.52
CA GLU A 38 -0.69 11.42 -12.26
C GLU A 38 -0.39 11.41 -10.75
N PRO A 39 0.02 10.27 -10.18
CA PRO A 39 0.44 10.18 -8.79
C PRO A 39 1.68 11.04 -8.55
N GLN A 40 1.68 11.80 -7.46
CA GLN A 40 2.84 12.59 -7.05
C GLN A 40 3.90 11.72 -6.37
N SER A 41 3.49 10.65 -5.71
CA SER A 41 4.37 9.72 -5.04
C SER A 41 3.74 8.33 -4.92
N PHE A 42 4.58 7.29 -5.02
CA PHE A 42 4.25 5.91 -4.64
C PHE A 42 4.72 5.56 -3.22
N ASP A 43 5.34 6.50 -2.50
CA ASP A 43 5.70 6.29 -1.11
C ASP A 43 4.49 6.54 -0.20
N PRO A 44 3.95 5.49 0.47
CA PRO A 44 2.75 5.60 1.30
C PRO A 44 2.93 6.56 2.49
N HIS A 45 4.17 6.86 2.89
CA HIS A 45 4.45 7.73 4.04
C HIS A 45 4.43 9.23 3.71
N ILE A 46 4.45 9.60 2.43
CA ILE A 46 4.41 11.00 1.97
C ILE A 46 3.24 11.29 1.02
N ALA A 47 2.62 10.27 0.49
CA ALA A 47 1.42 10.37 -0.36
C ALA A 47 0.28 11.07 0.39
N THR A 48 -0.46 11.94 -0.31
CA THR A 48 -1.58 12.69 0.28
C THR A 48 -2.80 12.76 -0.60
N SER A 49 -2.69 12.41 -1.87
CA SER A 49 -3.80 12.51 -2.82
C SER A 49 -4.55 11.18 -2.96
N VAL A 50 -5.82 11.27 -3.33
CA VAL A 50 -6.64 10.10 -3.66
C VAL A 50 -6.03 9.32 -4.84
N SER A 51 -5.44 10.03 -5.81
CA SER A 51 -4.77 9.42 -6.97
C SER A 51 -3.55 8.60 -6.55
N ASP A 52 -2.76 9.09 -5.58
CA ASP A 52 -1.61 8.36 -5.03
C ASP A 52 -2.07 7.09 -4.32
N PHE A 53 -3.01 7.22 -3.36
CA PHE A 53 -3.49 6.07 -2.58
C PHE A 53 -4.21 5.02 -3.41
N LYS A 54 -4.90 5.42 -4.48
CA LYS A 54 -5.52 4.47 -5.41
C LYS A 54 -4.49 3.54 -6.05
N MET A 55 -3.34 4.08 -6.46
CA MET A 55 -2.25 3.31 -7.05
C MET A 55 -1.48 2.51 -5.98
N ILE A 56 -1.20 3.13 -4.83
CA ILE A 56 -0.53 2.46 -3.71
C ILE A 56 -1.34 1.24 -3.26
N ASN A 57 -2.65 1.38 -3.06
CA ASN A 57 -3.53 0.28 -2.65
C ASN A 57 -3.68 -0.82 -3.71
N ALA A 58 -3.39 -0.52 -4.98
CA ALA A 58 -3.40 -1.53 -6.04
C ALA A 58 -2.14 -2.41 -6.05
N VAL A 59 -1.02 -1.93 -5.49
CA VAL A 59 0.29 -2.61 -5.54
C VAL A 59 0.85 -2.97 -4.17
N MET A 60 0.28 -2.44 -3.09
CA MET A 60 0.72 -2.70 -1.71
C MET A 60 -0.42 -3.28 -0.87
N GLU A 61 -0.07 -4.10 0.10
CA GLU A 61 -0.99 -4.71 1.05
C GLU A 61 -0.57 -4.37 2.48
N GLY A 62 -1.53 -3.99 3.33
CA GLY A 62 -1.30 -3.72 4.75
C GLY A 62 -1.49 -4.95 5.63
N LEU A 63 -1.45 -4.77 6.95
CA LEU A 63 -1.79 -5.84 7.91
C LEU A 63 -3.22 -6.34 7.69
N LEU A 64 -4.17 -5.43 7.55
CA LEU A 64 -5.59 -5.71 7.33
C LEU A 64 -6.08 -4.88 6.14
N ARG A 65 -7.15 -5.34 5.53
CA ARG A 65 -7.87 -4.62 4.47
C ARG A 65 -9.24 -4.19 4.98
N GLY A 66 -9.58 -2.92 4.86
CA GLY A 66 -10.93 -2.41 5.12
C GLY A 66 -11.95 -2.96 4.12
N ASP A 67 -13.19 -3.13 4.53
CA ASP A 67 -14.30 -3.42 3.63
C ASP A 67 -14.64 -2.17 2.81
N SER A 68 -15.07 -2.35 1.57
CA SER A 68 -15.40 -1.21 0.67
C SER A 68 -16.77 -0.60 0.95
N ARG A 69 -17.58 -1.20 1.80
CA ARG A 69 -18.97 -0.80 2.10
C ARG A 69 -19.18 -0.45 3.56
N ASP A 70 -18.28 -0.92 4.44
CA ASP A 70 -18.41 -0.72 5.89
C ASP A 70 -17.01 -0.51 6.49
N ASP A 71 -16.70 0.72 6.87
CA ASP A 71 -15.42 1.13 7.43
C ASP A 71 -15.11 0.48 8.80
N ALA A 72 -16.11 -0.11 9.45
CA ALA A 72 -15.92 -0.83 10.71
C ALA A 72 -15.51 -2.30 10.51
N VAL A 73 -15.57 -2.81 9.28
CA VAL A 73 -15.26 -4.20 8.96
C VAL A 73 -13.86 -4.31 8.35
N PHE A 74 -13.06 -5.21 8.92
CA PHE A 74 -11.71 -5.50 8.43
C PHE A 74 -11.61 -6.96 8.01
N HIS A 75 -10.90 -7.18 6.92
CA HIS A 75 -10.60 -8.49 6.36
C HIS A 75 -9.11 -8.81 6.52
N PRO A 76 -8.76 -10.11 6.58
CA PRO A 76 -7.36 -10.52 6.50
C PRO A 76 -6.66 -9.98 5.26
N ALA A 77 -5.39 -9.63 5.44
CA ALA A 77 -4.48 -9.23 4.38
C ALA A 77 -3.11 -9.87 4.62
N VAL A 78 -2.03 -9.13 4.90
CA VAL A 78 -0.76 -9.75 5.31
C VAL A 78 -0.91 -10.46 6.67
N ALA A 79 -1.76 -9.94 7.57
CA ALA A 79 -2.17 -10.68 8.76
C ALA A 79 -3.37 -11.59 8.44
N GLU A 80 -3.22 -12.89 8.69
CA GLU A 80 -4.29 -13.88 8.54
C GLU A 80 -5.30 -13.85 9.70
N THR A 81 -4.83 -13.53 10.92
CA THR A 81 -5.64 -13.41 12.13
C THR A 81 -5.11 -12.32 13.04
N TRP A 82 -5.98 -11.81 13.92
CA TRP A 82 -5.57 -10.87 14.95
C TRP A 82 -6.40 -11.04 16.21
N THR A 83 -5.84 -10.63 17.34
CA THR A 83 -6.50 -10.61 18.64
C THR A 83 -6.15 -9.33 19.37
N HIS A 84 -6.96 -8.95 20.35
CA HIS A 84 -6.67 -7.82 21.23
C HIS A 84 -6.97 -8.17 22.68
N SER A 85 -6.39 -7.40 23.62
CA SER A 85 -6.74 -7.42 25.03
C SER A 85 -8.19 -6.95 25.24
N PRO A 86 -8.83 -7.28 26.37
CA PRO A 86 -10.18 -6.79 26.68
C PRO A 86 -10.30 -5.26 26.64
N GLU A 87 -9.24 -4.56 27.03
CA GLU A 87 -9.15 -3.11 27.04
C GLU A 87 -8.79 -2.51 25.66
N ALA A 88 -8.57 -3.36 24.65
CA ALA A 88 -8.13 -2.99 23.29
C ALA A 88 -6.84 -2.12 23.25
N ASP A 89 -6.00 -2.24 24.30
CA ASP A 89 -4.73 -1.53 24.41
C ASP A 89 -3.54 -2.34 23.86
N LYS A 90 -3.74 -3.64 23.59
CA LYS A 90 -2.74 -4.55 23.02
C LYS A 90 -3.34 -5.33 21.87
N TRP A 91 -2.67 -5.32 20.75
CA TRP A 91 -3.08 -6.04 19.54
C TRP A 91 -1.97 -6.99 19.11
N ARG A 92 -2.35 -8.20 18.73
CA ARG A 92 -1.46 -9.23 18.18
C ARG A 92 -1.93 -9.61 16.80
N PHE A 93 -1.03 -9.60 15.84
CA PHE A 93 -1.27 -10.00 14.46
C PHE A 93 -0.44 -11.23 14.12
N SER A 94 -1.07 -12.26 13.55
CA SER A 94 -0.37 -13.42 12.99
C SER A 94 -0.23 -13.22 11.50
N LEU A 95 1.00 -13.10 11.01
CA LEU A 95 1.26 -12.90 9.59
C LEU A 95 1.13 -14.23 8.83
N ARG A 96 0.56 -14.20 7.63
CA ARG A 96 0.49 -15.37 6.76
C ARG A 96 1.91 -15.76 6.29
N LYS A 97 2.17 -17.05 6.20
CA LYS A 97 3.51 -17.58 5.91
C LYS A 97 3.94 -17.40 4.45
N ASP A 98 2.99 -17.21 3.56
CA ASP A 98 3.20 -17.05 2.12
C ASP A 98 3.29 -15.57 1.69
N ALA A 99 3.26 -14.62 2.64
CA ALA A 99 3.45 -13.21 2.36
C ALA A 99 4.89 -12.94 1.92
N VAL A 100 5.07 -12.49 0.69
CA VAL A 100 6.37 -12.16 0.10
C VAL A 100 6.32 -10.81 -0.59
N TRP A 101 7.47 -10.14 -0.63
CA TRP A 101 7.68 -8.97 -1.47
C TRP A 101 7.73 -9.36 -2.95
N SER A 102 7.68 -8.38 -3.85
CA SER A 102 7.75 -8.60 -5.30
C SER A 102 9.04 -9.27 -5.79
N ASP A 103 10.10 -9.21 -4.99
CA ASP A 103 11.38 -9.90 -5.22
C ASP A 103 11.45 -11.31 -4.62
N GLY A 104 10.36 -11.76 -3.98
CA GLY A 104 10.26 -13.08 -3.35
C GLY A 104 10.77 -13.16 -1.92
N VAL A 105 11.28 -12.07 -1.34
CA VAL A 105 11.71 -12.03 0.07
C VAL A 105 10.47 -12.11 0.98
N PRO A 106 10.47 -12.95 2.04
CA PRO A 106 9.37 -13.03 2.98
C PRO A 106 9.09 -11.71 3.70
N VAL A 107 7.81 -11.35 3.81
CA VAL A 107 7.37 -10.23 4.65
C VAL A 107 7.38 -10.64 6.11
N THR A 108 7.94 -9.79 6.96
CA THR A 108 8.14 -10.07 8.38
C THR A 108 7.58 -8.94 9.26
N ALA A 109 7.44 -9.20 10.56
CA ALA A 109 7.06 -8.17 11.53
C ALA A 109 8.06 -6.99 11.57
N HIS A 110 9.32 -7.23 11.23
CA HIS A 110 10.33 -6.19 11.16
C HIS A 110 10.05 -5.14 10.09
N ASP A 111 9.45 -5.53 8.98
CA ASP A 111 9.08 -4.61 7.90
C ASP A 111 8.03 -3.60 8.38
N PHE A 112 7.06 -4.05 9.17
CA PHE A 112 6.05 -3.17 9.78
C PHE A 112 6.66 -2.26 10.85
N VAL A 113 7.54 -2.78 11.69
CA VAL A 113 8.26 -1.97 12.69
C VAL A 113 9.09 -0.89 11.99
N TYR A 114 9.82 -1.25 10.95
CA TYR A 114 10.59 -0.30 10.14
C TYR A 114 9.70 0.77 9.52
N ALA A 115 8.57 0.38 8.93
CA ALA A 115 7.63 1.30 8.30
C ALA A 115 7.07 2.32 9.30
N TYR A 116 6.67 1.88 10.50
CA TYR A 116 6.17 2.77 11.54
C TYR A 116 7.24 3.70 12.08
N HIS A 117 8.45 3.18 12.33
CA HIS A 117 9.59 4.02 12.72
C HIS A 117 9.93 5.07 11.65
N ARG A 118 9.90 4.69 10.38
CA ARG A 118 10.18 5.60 9.27
C ARG A 118 9.13 6.72 9.20
N LEU A 119 7.83 6.37 9.27
CA LEU A 119 6.74 7.33 9.22
C LEU A 119 6.80 8.32 10.41
N LEU A 120 7.08 7.81 11.62
CA LEU A 120 7.17 8.61 12.84
C LEU A 120 8.49 9.37 12.98
N HIS A 121 9.50 9.10 12.14
CA HIS A 121 10.81 9.71 12.29
C HIS A 121 10.74 11.24 12.12
N PRO A 122 11.18 12.03 13.11
CA PRO A 122 11.01 13.49 13.11
C PRO A 122 11.66 14.22 11.93
N GLY A 123 12.73 13.66 11.38
CA GLY A 123 13.44 14.20 10.22
C GLY A 123 12.88 13.74 8.86
N PHE A 124 11.93 12.80 8.85
CA PHE A 124 11.34 12.28 7.61
C PHE A 124 10.22 13.19 7.09
N GLY A 125 9.42 13.76 7.99
CA GLY A 125 8.30 14.65 7.63
C GLY A 125 7.11 13.90 7.03
N GLY A 126 6.82 12.70 7.55
CA GLY A 126 5.65 11.93 7.16
C GLY A 126 4.36 12.71 7.34
N ARG A 127 3.54 12.80 6.29
CA ARG A 127 2.36 13.66 6.24
C ARG A 127 1.27 13.27 7.23
N TYR A 128 1.13 11.97 7.47
CA TYR A 128 0.11 11.39 8.34
C TYR A 128 0.71 10.66 9.55
N ALA A 129 1.84 11.13 10.06
CA ALA A 129 2.49 10.56 11.24
C ALA A 129 1.59 10.61 12.49
N ASP A 130 0.71 11.60 12.59
CA ASP A 130 -0.26 11.77 13.66
C ASP A 130 -1.29 10.64 13.73
N MET A 131 -1.58 9.96 12.64
CA MET A 131 -2.45 8.76 12.65
C MET A 131 -1.87 7.62 13.49
N LEU A 132 -0.57 7.59 13.72
CA LEU A 132 0.09 6.60 14.58
C LEU A 132 0.25 7.04 16.03
N TYR A 133 -0.18 8.24 16.43
CA TYR A 133 -0.07 8.74 17.81
C TYR A 133 -0.83 7.91 18.88
N PRO A 134 -1.89 7.15 18.54
CA PRO A 134 -2.45 6.18 19.48
C PRO A 134 -1.46 5.10 19.92
N LEU A 135 -0.39 4.86 19.17
CA LEU A 135 0.65 3.91 19.58
C LEU A 135 1.48 4.48 20.73
N LYS A 136 1.82 3.63 21.67
CA LYS A 136 2.61 4.02 22.85
C LYS A 136 3.91 4.71 22.45
N ASN A 137 4.12 5.91 23.02
CA ASN A 137 5.29 6.76 22.78
C ASN A 137 5.45 7.30 21.35
N ALA A 138 4.54 7.03 20.42
CA ALA A 138 4.66 7.46 19.02
C ALA A 138 4.71 8.97 18.88
N GLU A 139 3.80 9.68 19.55
CA GLU A 139 3.78 11.14 19.53
C GLU A 139 5.05 11.76 20.14
N ALA A 140 5.50 11.23 21.28
CA ALA A 140 6.72 11.70 21.94
C ALA A 140 7.95 11.47 21.06
N TYR A 141 8.02 10.34 20.38
CA TYR A 141 9.08 10.05 19.42
C TYR A 141 9.05 10.99 18.20
N ASN A 142 7.88 11.18 17.60
CA ASN A 142 7.72 12.02 16.41
C ASN A 142 8.03 13.52 16.71
N ARG A 143 7.62 14.03 17.87
CA ARG A 143 7.86 15.42 18.28
C ARG A 143 9.26 15.69 18.82
N ASN A 144 9.98 14.64 19.24
CA ASN A 144 11.27 14.80 19.90
C ASN A 144 12.46 14.76 18.95
N ARG A 145 12.75 15.88 18.31
CA ARG A 145 13.95 16.05 17.45
C ARG A 145 15.30 15.77 18.14
N ARG A 146 15.38 15.82 19.46
CA ARG A 146 16.63 15.60 20.21
C ARG A 146 16.97 14.12 20.37
N SER A 147 15.99 13.22 20.35
CA SER A 147 16.21 11.78 20.44
C SER A 147 16.96 11.20 19.24
N LEU A 148 16.99 11.92 18.11
CA LEU A 148 17.75 11.52 16.91
C LEU A 148 19.26 11.47 17.10
N LEU A 149 19.80 12.28 18.00
CA LEU A 149 21.22 12.35 18.28
C LEU A 149 21.70 11.17 19.16
N LEU A 150 20.78 10.45 19.79
CA LEU A 150 21.09 9.30 20.66
C LEU A 150 20.88 7.95 19.96
N CYS A 151 20.21 7.91 18.81
CA CYS A 151 20.08 6.73 17.97
C CYS A 151 21.12 6.77 16.84
N GLY A 152 22.41 6.72 17.22
CA GLY A 152 23.51 6.52 16.28
C GLY A 152 23.39 5.15 15.58
N PRO A 153 24.10 4.91 14.46
CA PRO A 153 24.02 3.69 13.64
C PRO A 153 24.46 2.40 14.35
N GLY A 154 24.44 2.37 15.68
CA GLY A 154 24.88 1.26 16.53
C GLY A 154 23.88 0.81 17.59
N SER A 155 22.64 1.34 17.64
CA SER A 155 21.62 0.77 18.54
C SER A 155 21.20 -0.61 18.03
N ARG A 156 21.89 -1.65 18.49
CA ARG A 156 21.48 -3.05 18.31
C ARG A 156 20.07 -3.19 18.85
N LEU A 157 19.13 -3.48 17.98
CA LEU A 157 17.87 -4.09 18.37
C LEU A 157 18.23 -5.41 19.04
N ALA A 158 18.03 -5.46 20.35
CA ALA A 158 18.36 -6.63 21.14
C ALA A 158 17.49 -7.81 20.71
N GLY A 159 18.14 -8.90 20.35
CA GLY A 159 17.63 -10.26 20.42
C GLY A 159 16.60 -10.67 19.39
N LYS A 160 16.98 -11.63 18.58
CA LYS A 160 16.15 -12.36 17.59
C LYS A 160 14.97 -13.15 18.16
N GLU A 161 14.74 -13.16 19.46
CA GLU A 161 13.77 -14.07 20.11
C GLU A 161 12.63 -13.40 20.89
N GLY A 162 12.53 -12.07 20.89
CA GLY A 162 11.51 -11.37 21.67
C GLY A 162 10.58 -10.44 20.92
N LEU A 163 10.66 -10.34 19.60
CA LEU A 163 9.92 -9.35 18.80
C LEU A 163 8.60 -9.87 18.20
N GLU A 164 8.37 -11.18 18.24
CA GLU A 164 7.08 -11.74 17.79
C GLU A 164 5.90 -11.35 18.68
N GLU A 165 6.13 -10.83 19.88
CA GLU A 165 5.08 -10.60 20.88
C GLU A 165 4.77 -9.15 21.21
N ARG A 166 5.45 -8.14 20.65
CA ARG A 166 5.26 -6.75 21.08
C ARG A 166 5.13 -5.75 19.94
N VAL A 167 4.22 -5.95 19.04
CA VAL A 167 3.79 -4.88 18.14
C VAL A 167 2.47 -4.35 18.65
N LEU A 168 2.51 -3.09 19.11
CA LEU A 168 1.38 -2.23 19.48
C LEU A 168 0.75 -2.51 20.84
N ALA A 169 1.28 -1.87 21.87
CA ALA A 169 0.57 -1.65 23.11
C ALA A 169 0.58 -0.15 23.47
N ARG A 170 -0.58 0.36 23.78
CA ARG A 170 -0.75 1.66 24.44
C ARG A 170 -0.40 1.52 25.91
#